data_6c602b63dad91e86f15488e54add062e
#
_entry.id   6c602b63dad91e86f15488e54add062e
#
_cell.length_a   1.000
_cell.length_b   1.000
_cell.length_c   1.000
_cell.angle_alpha   90.00
_cell.angle_beta   90.00
_cell.angle_gamma   90.00
#
_symmetry.space_group_name_H-M   'P 1'
#
loop_
_entity.id
_entity.type
_entity.pdbx_description
1 polymer ?
#
loop_
_entity_poly.entity_id
_entity_poly.type
_entity_poly.pdbx_seq_one_letter_code
_entity_poly.pdbx_strand_id
1 'polypeptide(L)'
;TISDVIERRYRLSLFYCFEERKEHYQEMAKQYNLEMLTLMEGLPVELILSAQSPLLQETCIPFSDITRYRFVTYEDFPFEDWLHILGFKNGRNITYIYDRGGLVDTIRQGGYLSVIMKGGIQTGKETGCVSLPICGLDSFLGVYMMKQKPYCLSPREYRFIKYIKEKLKTLK
;
A
#
# COMPACT_ATOMS: atom_id res chain seq x y z
N THR A 1 -3.44 -13.58 -1.46
CA THR A 1 -2.35 -13.19 -0.52
C THR A 1 -1.08 -13.99 -0.80
N ILE A 2 0.05 -13.62 -0.18
CA ILE A 2 1.30 -14.41 -0.25
C ILE A 2 1.08 -15.78 0.39
N SER A 3 0.34 -15.86 1.49
CA SER A 3 -0.03 -17.11 2.16
C SER A 3 -0.72 -18.09 1.21
N ASP A 4 -1.60 -17.59 0.36
CA ASP A 4 -2.30 -18.44 -0.62
C ASP A 4 -1.34 -19.03 -1.68
N VAL A 5 -0.25 -18.31 -2.00
CA VAL A 5 0.78 -18.84 -2.90
C VAL A 5 1.64 -19.89 -2.18
N ILE A 6 1.97 -19.66 -0.91
CA ILE A 6 2.69 -20.64 -0.07
C ILE A 6 1.88 -21.94 0.03
N GLU A 7 0.58 -21.84 0.30
CA GLU A 7 -0.34 -22.97 0.41
C GLU A 7 -0.78 -23.55 -0.95
N ARG A 8 -0.25 -23.03 -2.05
CA ARG A 8 -0.55 -23.45 -3.44
C ARG A 8 -2.01 -23.30 -3.85
N ARG A 9 -2.77 -22.43 -3.17
CA ARG A 9 -4.14 -22.08 -3.58
C ARG A 9 -4.13 -21.23 -4.85
N TYR A 10 -3.12 -20.34 -4.97
CA TYR A 10 -2.86 -19.53 -6.16
C TYR A 10 -1.44 -19.73 -6.66
N ARG A 11 -1.24 -19.53 -7.95
CA ARG A 11 0.05 -19.73 -8.63
C ARG A 11 0.98 -18.52 -8.48
N LEU A 12 0.39 -17.35 -8.33
CA LEU A 12 1.08 -16.08 -8.15
C LEU A 12 0.26 -15.13 -7.27
N SER A 13 0.94 -14.18 -6.65
CA SER A 13 0.35 -13.06 -5.91
C SER A 13 1.04 -11.77 -6.31
N LEU A 14 0.27 -10.70 -6.43
CA LEU A 14 0.78 -9.34 -6.54
C LEU A 14 0.60 -8.68 -5.16
N PHE A 15 1.64 -8.01 -4.71
CA PHE A 15 1.61 -7.29 -3.44
C PHE A 15 2.51 -6.06 -3.50
N TYR A 16 2.33 -5.18 -2.55
CA TYR A 16 3.22 -4.04 -2.35
C TYR A 16 3.66 -4.03 -0.88
N CYS A 17 4.86 -3.56 -0.67
CA CYS A 17 5.41 -3.32 0.65
C CYS A 17 6.35 -2.11 0.60
N PHE A 18 6.70 -1.57 1.74
CA PHE A 18 7.78 -0.62 1.83
C PHE A 18 9.11 -1.27 1.43
N GLU A 19 9.97 -0.51 0.76
CA GLU A 19 11.25 -1.02 0.23
C GLU A 19 12.15 -1.55 1.33
N GLU A 20 12.07 -0.97 2.54
CA GLU A 20 12.80 -1.43 3.73
C GLU A 20 12.41 -2.84 4.16
N ARG A 21 11.22 -3.32 3.75
CA ARG A 21 10.74 -4.69 4.03
C ARG A 21 11.03 -5.68 2.92
N LYS A 22 11.62 -5.24 1.81
CA LYS A 22 11.90 -6.08 0.65
C LYS A 22 12.72 -7.32 1.01
N GLU A 23 13.78 -7.15 1.80
CA GLU A 23 14.65 -8.27 2.22
C GLU A 23 13.86 -9.34 2.99
N HIS A 24 12.98 -8.93 3.90
CA HIS A 24 12.10 -9.85 4.63
C HIS A 24 11.27 -10.73 3.69
N TYR A 25 10.67 -10.14 2.66
CA TYR A 25 9.87 -10.89 1.68
C TYR A 25 10.74 -11.74 0.75
N GLN A 26 11.97 -11.34 0.47
CA GLN A 26 12.94 -12.15 -0.27
C GLN A 26 13.38 -13.37 0.53
N GLU A 27 13.60 -13.22 1.83
CA GLU A 27 13.91 -14.33 2.73
C GLU A 27 12.74 -15.32 2.83
N MET A 28 11.54 -14.80 3.00
CA MET A 28 10.30 -15.60 2.96
C MET A 28 10.19 -16.37 1.63
N ALA A 29 10.46 -15.74 0.50
CA ALA A 29 10.44 -16.40 -0.80
C ALA A 29 11.43 -17.56 -0.86
N LYS A 30 12.65 -17.37 -0.35
CA LYS A 30 13.67 -18.45 -0.27
C LYS A 30 13.20 -19.60 0.61
N GLN A 31 12.67 -19.29 1.79
CA GLN A 31 12.20 -20.28 2.78
C GLN A 31 11.10 -21.19 2.20
N TYR A 32 10.18 -20.63 1.42
CA TYR A 32 9.04 -21.36 0.86
C TYR A 32 9.21 -21.78 -0.61
N ASN A 33 10.45 -21.74 -1.12
CA ASN A 33 10.78 -22.10 -2.51
C ASN A 33 9.93 -21.32 -3.54
N LEU A 34 9.74 -20.02 -3.28
CA LEU A 34 9.08 -19.08 -4.16
C LEU A 34 10.11 -18.21 -4.91
N GLU A 35 9.66 -17.54 -5.95
CA GLU A 35 10.39 -16.52 -6.67
C GLU A 35 9.69 -15.18 -6.51
N MET A 36 10.44 -14.17 -6.05
CA MET A 36 9.98 -12.79 -5.96
C MET A 36 10.53 -11.97 -7.10
N LEU A 37 9.66 -11.31 -7.83
CA LEU A 37 10.00 -10.46 -8.97
C LEU A 37 9.57 -9.02 -8.69
N THR A 38 10.48 -8.08 -8.91
CA THR A 38 10.18 -6.64 -8.82
C THR A 38 9.41 -6.19 -10.04
N LEU A 39 8.26 -5.55 -9.83
CA LEU A 39 7.48 -4.92 -10.89
C LEU A 39 7.80 -3.43 -10.98
N MET A 40 7.87 -2.74 -9.85
CA MET A 40 8.19 -1.31 -9.73
C MET A 40 8.70 -1.02 -8.32
N GLU A 41 9.59 -0.03 -8.21
CA GLU A 41 10.09 0.53 -6.95
C GLU A 41 10.09 2.07 -7.03
N GLY A 42 10.29 2.73 -5.90
CA GLY A 42 10.33 4.19 -5.78
C GLY A 42 8.96 4.83 -5.94
N LEU A 43 7.88 4.17 -5.52
CA LEU A 43 6.54 4.74 -5.56
C LEU A 43 6.29 5.59 -4.32
N PRO A 44 5.99 6.89 -4.48
CA PRO A 44 5.74 7.77 -3.34
C PRO A 44 4.48 7.35 -2.58
N VAL A 45 4.48 7.68 -1.29
CA VAL A 45 3.36 7.46 -0.37
C VAL A 45 2.72 8.80 -0.06
N GLU A 46 1.41 8.84 -0.03
CA GLU A 46 0.63 10.04 0.30
C GLU A 46 -0.41 9.70 1.38
N LEU A 47 -0.78 10.71 2.17
CA LEU A 47 -1.97 10.64 3.01
C LEU A 47 -3.20 10.88 2.16
N ILE A 48 -4.27 10.12 2.41
CA ILE A 48 -5.61 10.41 1.91
C ILE A 48 -6.49 10.85 3.07
N LEU A 49 -7.26 11.90 2.85
CA LEU A 49 -8.15 12.51 3.85
C LEU A 49 -9.40 13.07 3.17
N SER A 50 -10.40 13.44 4.00
CA SER A 50 -11.62 14.08 3.52
C SER A 50 -11.32 15.41 2.85
N ALA A 51 -12.02 15.73 1.75
CA ALA A 51 -11.98 17.04 1.10
C ALA A 51 -12.47 18.19 1.99
N GLN A 52 -13.06 17.88 3.15
CA GLN A 52 -13.49 18.85 4.16
C GLN A 52 -12.54 18.93 5.36
N SER A 53 -11.41 18.21 5.31
CA SER A 53 -10.46 18.19 6.42
C SER A 53 -9.81 19.56 6.62
N PRO A 54 -9.69 20.04 7.87
CA PRO A 54 -8.94 21.26 8.16
C PRO A 54 -7.45 21.13 7.81
N LEU A 55 -6.92 19.91 7.72
CA LEU A 55 -5.55 19.64 7.33
C LEU A 55 -5.22 20.04 5.89
N LEU A 56 -6.21 20.33 5.06
CA LEU A 56 -6.01 20.85 3.69
C LEU A 56 -5.43 22.27 3.63
N GLN A 57 -5.34 22.96 4.77
CA GLN A 57 -4.62 24.24 4.87
C GLN A 57 -3.11 24.04 4.89
N GLU A 58 -2.66 22.81 5.22
CA GLU A 58 -1.25 22.44 5.19
C GLU A 58 -0.84 22.02 3.77
N THR A 59 0.39 22.30 3.40
CA THR A 59 0.96 21.86 2.12
C THR A 59 1.42 20.40 2.18
N CYS A 60 1.72 19.91 3.37
CA CYS A 60 2.05 18.53 3.67
C CYS A 60 1.85 18.27 5.17
N ILE A 61 1.73 17.01 5.56
CA ILE A 61 1.61 16.62 6.96
C ILE A 61 2.97 16.10 7.45
N PRO A 62 3.52 16.67 8.55
CA PRO A 62 4.75 16.14 9.13
C PRO A 62 4.59 14.68 9.55
N PHE A 63 5.58 13.86 9.21
CA PHE A 63 5.59 12.44 9.56
C PHE A 63 5.37 12.20 11.06
N SER A 64 5.98 13.00 11.92
CA SER A 64 5.84 12.93 13.38
C SER A 64 4.40 13.12 13.88
N ASP A 65 3.56 13.74 13.10
CA ASP A 65 2.20 14.10 13.50
C ASP A 65 1.13 13.10 13.05
N ILE A 66 1.46 12.21 12.10
CA ILE A 66 0.52 11.22 11.53
C ILE A 66 -0.13 10.40 12.65
N THR A 67 0.64 9.97 13.65
CA THR A 67 0.14 9.11 14.75
C THR A 67 -0.83 9.79 15.70
N ARG A 68 -1.01 11.12 15.60
CA ARG A 68 -1.97 11.89 16.40
C ARG A 68 -3.40 11.80 15.87
N TYR A 69 -3.54 11.40 14.61
CA TYR A 69 -4.84 11.31 13.93
C TYR A 69 -5.40 9.89 14.01
N ARG A 70 -6.72 9.78 13.83
CA ARG A 70 -7.37 8.49 13.63
C ARG A 70 -7.00 7.95 12.27
N PHE A 71 -6.59 6.70 12.23
CA PHE A 71 -6.12 6.04 11.03
C PHE A 71 -7.07 4.92 10.62
N VAL A 72 -7.31 4.77 9.34
CA VAL A 72 -8.10 3.68 8.79
C VAL A 72 -7.27 2.92 7.75
N THR A 73 -7.33 1.60 7.79
CA THR A 73 -6.60 0.73 6.85
C THR A 73 -7.36 -0.56 6.59
N TYR A 74 -6.89 -1.33 5.64
CA TYR A 74 -7.41 -2.66 5.39
C TYR A 74 -6.85 -3.67 6.38
N GLU A 75 -7.65 -4.68 6.74
CA GLU A 75 -7.21 -5.74 7.65
C GLU A 75 -6.08 -6.60 7.05
N ASP A 76 -6.11 -6.84 5.74
CA ASP A 76 -5.10 -7.62 5.03
C ASP A 76 -3.81 -6.85 4.74
N PHE A 77 -3.73 -5.60 5.18
CA PHE A 77 -2.53 -4.80 5.09
C PHE A 77 -1.53 -5.26 6.16
N PRO A 78 -0.27 -5.49 5.81
CA PRO A 78 0.73 -5.88 6.81
C PRO A 78 0.96 -4.72 7.80
N PHE A 79 0.16 -4.72 8.86
CA PHE A 79 0.13 -3.67 9.88
C PHE A 79 1.49 -3.44 10.53
N GLU A 80 2.26 -4.51 10.70
CA GLU A 80 3.61 -4.42 11.27
C GLU A 80 4.54 -3.53 10.44
N ASP A 81 4.38 -3.54 9.12
CA ASP A 81 5.15 -2.68 8.23
C ASP A 81 4.81 -1.19 8.46
N TRP A 82 3.53 -0.88 8.66
CA TRP A 82 3.07 0.48 8.95
C TRP A 82 3.45 0.94 10.34
N LEU A 83 3.39 0.06 11.35
CA LEU A 83 3.82 0.36 12.71
C LEU A 83 5.27 0.84 12.74
N HIS A 84 6.15 0.09 12.07
CA HIS A 84 7.56 0.43 12.04
C HIS A 84 7.86 1.73 11.29
N ILE A 85 7.27 1.88 10.11
CA ILE A 85 7.61 2.96 9.18
C ILE A 85 6.87 4.24 9.54
N LEU A 86 5.61 4.17 9.94
CA LEU A 86 4.83 5.35 10.32
C LEU A 86 4.88 5.69 11.82
N GLY A 87 5.67 4.95 12.61
CA GLY A 87 5.90 5.25 14.02
C GLY A 87 4.69 5.01 14.92
N PHE A 88 3.71 4.21 14.51
CA PHE A 88 2.60 3.83 15.38
C PHE A 88 3.09 2.90 16.48
N LYS A 89 3.07 3.37 17.74
CA LYS A 89 3.51 2.58 18.89
C LYS A 89 2.48 1.54 19.35
N ASN A 90 1.22 1.75 19.03
CA ASN A 90 0.13 0.83 19.35
C ASN A 90 -1.06 1.06 18.39
N GLY A 91 -1.94 0.06 18.27
CA GLY A 91 -3.09 0.11 17.37
C GLY A 91 -4.30 0.94 17.85
N ARG A 92 -4.20 1.73 18.92
CA ARG A 92 -5.35 2.39 19.55
C ARG A 92 -6.09 3.38 18.65
N ASN A 93 -5.39 3.99 17.70
CA ASN A 93 -5.97 4.97 16.77
C ASN A 93 -6.24 4.39 15.38
N ILE A 94 -6.20 3.06 15.22
CA ILE A 94 -6.35 2.41 13.93
C ILE A 94 -7.66 1.65 13.87
N THR A 95 -8.40 1.91 12.81
CA THR A 95 -9.63 1.19 12.45
C THR A 95 -9.36 0.32 11.24
N TYR A 96 -9.75 -0.94 11.30
CA TYR A 96 -9.60 -1.89 10.20
C TYR A 96 -10.91 -2.01 9.42
N ILE A 97 -10.81 -2.03 8.12
CA ILE A 97 -11.93 -2.16 7.19
C ILE A 97 -11.65 -3.30 6.22
N TYR A 98 -12.71 -4.02 5.85
CA TYR A 98 -12.62 -5.22 5.01
C TYR A 98 -12.80 -4.93 3.52
N ASP A 99 -13.39 -3.80 3.14
CA ASP A 99 -13.66 -3.46 1.75
C ASP A 99 -13.19 -2.04 1.38
N ARG A 100 -12.89 -1.85 0.09
CA ARG A 100 -12.36 -0.58 -0.43
C ARG A 100 -13.40 0.55 -0.40
N GLY A 101 -14.66 0.24 -0.60
CA GLY A 101 -15.74 1.23 -0.53
C GLY A 101 -15.85 1.80 0.89
N GLY A 102 -15.87 0.92 1.89
CA GLY A 102 -15.92 1.30 3.30
C GLY A 102 -14.73 2.17 3.72
N LEU A 103 -13.52 1.93 3.19
CA LEU A 103 -12.37 2.78 3.47
C LEU A 103 -12.58 4.20 2.94
N VAL A 104 -12.96 4.36 1.68
CA VAL A 104 -13.17 5.66 1.05
C VAL A 104 -14.32 6.40 1.74
N ASP A 105 -15.41 5.71 2.05
CA ASP A 105 -16.57 6.31 2.73
C ASP A 105 -16.22 6.74 4.17
N THR A 106 -15.42 5.98 4.89
CA THR A 106 -14.95 6.34 6.23
C THR A 106 -14.08 7.61 6.18
N ILE A 107 -13.17 7.70 5.21
CA ILE A 107 -12.33 8.89 5.03
C ILE A 107 -13.20 10.09 4.65
N ARG A 108 -14.15 9.91 3.73
CA ARG A 108 -15.06 10.99 3.25
C ARG A 108 -15.87 11.59 4.38
N GLN A 109 -16.33 10.79 5.34
CA GLN A 109 -17.06 11.27 6.53
C GLN A 109 -16.22 12.19 7.42
N GLY A 110 -14.91 12.19 7.26
CA GLY A 110 -13.97 13.00 8.02
C GLY A 110 -13.48 12.36 9.30
N GLY A 111 -12.44 12.95 9.87
CA GLY A 111 -11.84 12.50 11.14
C GLY A 111 -10.88 11.31 11.02
N TYR A 112 -10.73 10.74 9.82
CA TYR A 112 -9.80 9.64 9.55
C TYR A 112 -8.82 10.00 8.44
N LEU A 113 -7.60 9.46 8.58
CA LEU A 113 -6.57 9.45 7.54
C LEU A 113 -6.29 8.01 7.12
N SER A 114 -5.76 7.85 5.92
CA SER A 114 -5.10 6.62 5.51
C SER A 114 -3.84 6.95 4.71
N VAL A 115 -2.97 5.99 4.56
CA VAL A 115 -1.81 6.09 3.67
C VAL A 115 -2.06 5.27 2.43
N ILE A 116 -1.76 5.85 1.30
CA ILE A 116 -1.92 5.21 -0.01
C ILE A 116 -0.65 5.38 -0.84
N MET A 117 -0.47 4.49 -1.78
CA MET A 117 0.44 4.72 -2.89
C MET A 117 -0.09 5.89 -3.71
N LYS A 118 0.74 6.84 -4.09
CA LYS A 118 0.37 7.95 -4.97
C LYS A 118 -0.39 7.44 -6.19
N GLY A 119 -1.56 8.01 -6.45
CA GLY A 119 -2.45 7.55 -7.52
C GLY A 119 -3.15 6.21 -7.29
N GLY A 120 -2.98 5.57 -6.14
CA GLY A 120 -3.60 4.29 -5.81
C GLY A 120 -5.12 4.35 -5.60
N ILE A 121 -5.64 5.52 -5.25
CA ILE A 121 -7.07 5.83 -5.16
C ILE A 121 -7.33 7.11 -5.95
N GLN A 122 -8.43 7.15 -6.67
CA GLN A 122 -8.83 8.37 -7.35
C GLN A 122 -9.22 9.42 -6.31
N THR A 123 -8.50 10.52 -6.29
CA THR A 123 -8.72 11.67 -5.40
C THR A 123 -9.24 12.86 -6.19
N GLY A 124 -10.01 13.73 -5.54
CA GLY A 124 -10.56 14.93 -6.13
C GLY A 124 -11.85 15.36 -5.43
N LYS A 125 -12.36 16.53 -5.81
CA LYS A 125 -13.60 17.07 -5.22
C LYS A 125 -14.80 16.15 -5.42
N GLU A 126 -14.89 15.47 -6.56
CA GLU A 126 -15.99 14.56 -6.89
C GLU A 126 -15.98 13.30 -6.01
N THR A 127 -14.80 12.81 -5.64
CA THR A 127 -14.68 11.65 -4.76
C THR A 127 -14.84 12.01 -3.29
N GLY A 128 -14.77 13.29 -2.94
CA GLY A 128 -14.80 13.77 -1.55
C GLY A 128 -13.53 13.45 -0.76
N CYS A 129 -12.49 12.97 -1.40
CA CYS A 129 -11.19 12.65 -0.81
C CYS A 129 -10.07 13.38 -1.56
N VAL A 130 -9.05 13.78 -0.82
CA VAL A 130 -7.85 14.47 -1.34
C VAL A 130 -6.62 13.79 -0.80
N SER A 131 -5.53 13.79 -1.55
CA SER A 131 -4.23 13.33 -1.04
C SER A 131 -3.32 14.51 -0.72
N LEU A 132 -2.49 14.32 0.30
CA LEU A 132 -1.43 15.25 0.71
C LEU A 132 -0.10 14.50 0.86
N PRO A 133 1.02 15.13 0.49
CA PRO A 133 2.33 14.57 0.77
C PRO A 133 2.61 14.43 2.27
N ILE A 134 3.47 13.48 2.61
CA ILE A 134 4.00 13.31 3.96
C ILE A 134 5.38 13.93 4.00
N CYS A 135 5.56 14.96 4.82
CA CYS A 135 6.86 15.60 5.01
C CYS A 135 7.74 14.79 5.95
N GLY A 136 8.99 14.59 5.56
CA GLY A 136 9.99 13.89 6.38
C GLY A 136 9.85 12.37 6.38
N LEU A 137 9.00 11.81 5.51
CA LEU A 137 8.98 10.38 5.22
C LEU A 137 9.90 10.10 4.03
N ASP A 138 10.98 9.40 4.28
CA ASP A 138 11.95 8.95 3.26
C ASP A 138 11.78 7.45 3.00
N SER A 139 10.53 7.06 2.74
CA SER A 139 10.15 5.67 2.49
C SER A 139 9.29 5.56 1.24
N PHE A 140 9.56 4.55 0.43
CA PHE A 140 8.86 4.31 -0.82
C PHE A 140 8.22 2.93 -0.82
N LEU A 141 7.16 2.78 -1.60
CA LEU A 141 6.55 1.49 -1.86
C LEU A 141 7.15 0.84 -3.11
N GLY A 142 7.42 -0.45 -3.00
CA GLY A 142 7.66 -1.32 -4.13
C GLY A 142 6.46 -2.20 -4.42
N VAL A 143 6.23 -2.49 -5.69
CA VAL A 143 5.23 -3.47 -6.16
C VAL A 143 5.95 -4.70 -6.65
N TYR A 144 5.55 -5.83 -6.14
CA TYR A 144 6.21 -7.11 -6.37
C TYR A 144 5.21 -8.19 -6.80
N MET A 145 5.76 -9.21 -7.42
CA MET A 145 5.04 -10.45 -7.69
C MET A 145 5.77 -11.60 -7.01
N MET A 146 5.01 -12.47 -6.36
CA MET A 146 5.51 -13.73 -5.82
C MET A 146 4.84 -14.90 -6.51
N LYS A 147 5.61 -15.89 -6.91
CA LYS A 147 5.11 -17.09 -7.58
C LYS A 147 5.87 -18.34 -7.12
N GLN A 148 5.28 -19.51 -7.35
CA GLN A 148 6.00 -20.78 -7.21
C GLN A 148 7.23 -20.79 -8.14
N LYS A 149 8.41 -21.15 -7.62
CA LYS A 149 9.65 -21.12 -8.39
C LYS A 149 9.61 -21.93 -9.71
N PRO A 150 9.05 -23.17 -9.73
CA PRO A 150 8.93 -23.94 -10.96
C PRO A 150 7.80 -23.46 -11.90
N TYR A 151 6.97 -22.50 -11.46
CA TYR A 151 5.84 -22.06 -12.27
C TYR A 151 6.27 -21.11 -13.39
N CYS A 152 5.99 -21.52 -14.62
CA CYS A 152 6.16 -20.70 -15.81
C CYS A 152 4.89 -19.89 -16.06
N LEU A 153 5.02 -18.58 -16.23
CA LEU A 153 3.89 -17.70 -16.53
C LEU A 153 3.29 -18.04 -17.90
N SER A 154 1.98 -18.12 -17.96
CA SER A 154 1.26 -18.23 -19.22
C SER A 154 1.39 -16.93 -20.04
N PRO A 155 1.18 -16.98 -21.37
CA PRO A 155 1.19 -15.77 -22.22
C PRO A 155 0.21 -14.70 -21.76
N ARG A 156 -0.92 -15.08 -21.14
CA ARG A 156 -1.92 -14.15 -20.61
C ARG A 156 -1.40 -13.45 -19.35
N GLU A 157 -0.80 -14.18 -18.42
CA GLU A 157 -0.21 -13.61 -17.21
C GLU A 157 0.98 -12.71 -17.54
N TYR A 158 1.81 -13.09 -18.50
CA TYR A 158 2.91 -12.25 -18.98
C TYR A 158 2.42 -10.91 -19.53
N ARG A 159 1.37 -10.92 -20.38
CA ARG A 159 0.74 -9.68 -20.88
C ARG A 159 0.16 -8.83 -19.78
N PHE A 160 -0.49 -9.46 -18.80
CA PHE A 160 -1.06 -8.76 -17.64
C PHE A 160 0.02 -8.06 -16.82
N ILE A 161 1.12 -8.75 -16.50
CA ILE A 161 2.25 -8.19 -15.76
C ILE A 161 2.89 -7.03 -16.53
N LYS A 162 3.07 -7.18 -17.83
CA LYS A 162 3.58 -6.10 -18.70
C LYS A 162 2.67 -4.87 -18.62
N TYR A 163 1.37 -5.06 -18.73
CA TYR A 163 0.38 -3.99 -18.60
C TYR A 163 0.46 -3.29 -17.25
N ILE A 164 0.54 -4.04 -16.15
CA ILE A 164 0.71 -3.48 -14.80
C ILE A 164 2.00 -2.63 -14.73
N LYS A 165 3.12 -3.16 -15.18
CA LYS A 165 4.39 -2.41 -15.19
C LYS A 165 4.29 -1.08 -15.95
N GLU A 166 3.60 -1.07 -17.08
CA GLU A 166 3.38 0.15 -17.86
C GLU A 166 2.50 1.15 -17.10
N LYS A 167 1.44 0.68 -16.43
CA LYS A 167 0.58 1.54 -15.61
C LYS A 167 1.30 2.10 -14.38
N LEU A 168 2.09 1.30 -13.70
CA LEU A 168 2.84 1.75 -12.52
C LEU A 168 3.85 2.86 -12.87
N LYS A 169 4.41 2.86 -14.09
CA LYS A 169 5.31 3.95 -14.54
C LYS A 169 4.63 5.32 -14.56
N THR A 170 3.32 5.39 -14.73
CA THR A 170 2.58 6.65 -14.74
C THR A 170 2.32 7.22 -13.34
N LEU A 171 2.67 6.46 -12.28
CA LEU A 171 2.48 6.86 -10.88
C LEU A 171 3.76 7.45 -10.24
N LYS A 172 4.88 7.40 -10.94
CA LYS A 172 6.15 8.02 -10.52
C LYS A 172 6.19 9.55 -10.78
#